data_765b6235471fa7362f7df0645fcfd75a
#
_entry.id   765b6235471fa7362f7df0645fcfd75a
#
_cell.length_a   1.000
_cell.length_b   1.000
_cell.length_c   1.000
_cell.angle_alpha   90.00
_cell.angle_beta   90.00
_cell.angle_gamma   90.00
#
_symmetry.space_group_name_H-M   'P 1'
#
loop_
_entity.id
_entity.type
_entity.pdbx_description
1 polymer ?
#
loop_
_entity_poly.entity_id
_entity_poly.type
_entity_poly.pdbx_seq_one_letter_code
_entity_poly.pdbx_strand_id
1 'polypeptide(L)'
;MKKLLIILAAVLVCTSLQAQNNKKNQSKTDKEYEQKKEGLYQEFSENMKWHNANIPPDRRKAMRIKKQIDSLTKVRDSLMHYTDSLIVISDNNRKRINDDINSLRKDYYAVSESALSDVYRIKKGHTRDSLEKILANLSPKVRKSKAAQRLKEYLTSEPLKAGDNLWEFTCYTLDGKKFNWKSARGKRIFIILDGYDCMGSHMNPLAFKNYYKNEIEKKVKGLSDFVFIPYFSEDNYEKFKKDADYYGMTEYNPVSDMEGQLSKVDIIYNVTATPMCVYVNADGTIKAITAGFEPKDLEDFLNYE
;
A
#
# COMPACT_ATOMS: atom_id res chain seq x y z
N MET A 1 -5.37 17.06 -0.14
CA MET A 1 -4.26 17.19 0.82
C MET A 1 -4.30 16.09 1.90
N LYS A 2 -5.42 15.85 2.63
CA LYS A 2 -5.51 14.76 3.61
C LYS A 2 -5.15 13.37 3.04
N LYS A 3 -5.57 13.04 1.81
CA LYS A 3 -5.28 11.74 1.17
C LYS A 3 -3.78 11.52 0.91
N LEU A 4 -3.03 12.56 0.54
CA LEU A 4 -1.59 12.46 0.30
C LEU A 4 -0.80 12.29 1.62
N LEU A 5 -1.25 12.95 2.68
CA LEU A 5 -0.68 12.83 4.03
C LEU A 5 -0.79 11.42 4.59
N ILE A 6 -1.89 10.77 4.35
CA ILE A 6 -2.18 9.43 4.89
C ILE A 6 -1.43 8.34 4.12
N ILE A 7 -1.30 8.47 2.80
CA ILE A 7 -0.47 7.56 2.00
C ILE A 7 0.98 7.61 2.48
N LEU A 8 1.51 8.80 2.77
CA LEU A 8 2.86 8.95 3.32
C LEU A 8 2.99 8.40 4.75
N ALA A 9 1.99 8.57 5.60
CA ALA A 9 1.99 8.03 6.96
C ALA A 9 1.89 6.49 6.95
N ALA A 10 1.05 5.90 6.10
CA ALA A 10 0.95 4.45 5.95
C ALA A 10 2.26 3.84 5.42
N VAL A 11 2.90 4.48 4.46
CA VAL A 11 4.24 4.08 3.97
C VAL A 11 5.28 4.13 5.09
N LEU A 12 5.20 5.10 5.99
CA LEU A 12 6.12 5.25 7.12
C LEU A 12 5.94 4.18 8.20
N VAL A 13 4.70 3.85 8.53
CA VAL A 13 4.40 2.84 9.57
C VAL A 13 4.78 1.43 9.08
N CYS A 14 4.52 1.10 7.81
CA CYS A 14 4.90 -0.20 7.25
C CYS A 14 6.42 -0.42 7.20
N THR A 15 7.22 0.64 6.99
CA THR A 15 8.67 0.49 6.89
C THR A 15 9.39 0.41 8.24
N SER A 16 8.87 1.06 9.28
CA SER A 16 9.49 1.03 10.62
C SER A 16 9.37 -0.32 11.32
N LEU A 17 8.30 -1.06 11.07
CA LEU A 17 8.06 -2.37 11.68
C LEU A 17 8.83 -3.51 10.99
N GLN A 18 9.08 -3.41 9.68
CA GLN A 18 9.89 -4.40 8.96
C GLN A 18 11.37 -4.36 9.34
N ALA A 19 11.89 -3.18 9.68
CA ALA A 19 13.30 -3.02 10.09
C ALA A 19 13.66 -3.80 11.36
N GLN A 20 12.69 -4.10 12.22
CA GLN A 20 12.96 -4.78 13.50
C GLN A 20 13.19 -6.30 13.38
N ASN A 21 12.58 -6.97 12.40
CA ASN A 21 12.62 -8.43 12.32
C ASN A 21 13.82 -9.00 11.53
N ASN A 22 14.45 -8.23 10.65
CA ASN A 22 15.57 -8.68 9.84
C ASN A 22 16.97 -8.39 10.41
N LYS A 23 17.07 -7.89 11.63
CA LYS A 23 18.35 -7.41 12.23
C LYS A 23 19.45 -8.46 12.41
N LYS A 24 19.14 -9.75 12.43
CA LYS A 24 20.14 -10.79 12.75
C LYS A 24 21.10 -11.15 11.60
N ASN A 25 20.75 -10.88 10.34
CA ASN A 25 21.56 -11.27 9.17
C ASN A 25 21.93 -10.10 8.22
N GLN A 26 21.70 -8.85 8.61
CA GLN A 26 22.02 -7.69 7.78
C GLN A 26 23.54 -7.48 7.66
N SER A 27 23.99 -7.16 6.43
CA SER A 27 25.38 -6.74 6.18
C SER A 27 25.64 -5.38 6.86
N LYS A 28 26.92 -5.04 7.06
CA LYS A 28 27.30 -3.72 7.58
C LYS A 28 26.70 -2.58 6.74
N THR A 29 26.68 -2.74 5.43
CA THR A 29 26.13 -1.76 4.47
C THR A 29 24.62 -1.62 4.60
N ASP A 30 23.89 -2.73 4.81
CA ASP A 30 22.44 -2.66 5.03
C ASP A 30 22.13 -1.98 6.36
N LYS A 31 22.89 -2.25 7.40
CA LYS A 31 22.73 -1.58 8.71
C LYS A 31 22.98 -0.07 8.61
N GLU A 32 24.01 0.35 7.89
CA GLU A 32 24.32 1.76 7.67
C GLU A 32 23.20 2.47 6.90
N TYR A 33 22.68 1.84 5.85
CA TYR A 33 21.54 2.35 5.10
C TYR A 33 20.30 2.50 5.98
N GLU A 34 19.91 1.44 6.71
CA GLU A 34 18.73 1.47 7.58
C GLU A 34 18.86 2.54 8.67
N GLN A 35 20.04 2.70 9.26
CA GLN A 35 20.26 3.73 10.27
C GLN A 35 20.11 5.15 9.71
N LYS A 36 20.64 5.42 8.52
CA LYS A 36 20.49 6.72 7.86
C LYS A 36 19.04 6.97 7.45
N LYS A 37 18.38 5.94 6.90
CA LYS A 37 16.96 5.99 6.54
C LYS A 37 16.07 6.27 7.74
N GLU A 38 16.29 5.57 8.86
CA GLU A 38 15.52 5.76 10.10
C GLU A 38 15.66 7.19 10.61
N GLY A 39 16.87 7.77 10.60
CA GLY A 39 17.07 9.17 10.97
C GLY A 39 16.27 10.15 10.14
N LEU A 40 16.24 9.95 8.82
CA LEU A 40 15.45 10.80 7.90
C LEU A 40 13.93 10.61 8.11
N TYR A 41 13.46 9.40 8.36
CA TYR A 41 12.07 9.16 8.67
C TYR A 41 11.64 9.74 10.02
N GLN A 42 12.53 9.73 11.01
CA GLN A 42 12.26 10.36 12.30
C GLN A 42 12.12 11.87 12.13
N GLU A 43 13.05 12.53 11.40
CA GLU A 43 12.95 13.95 11.06
C GLU A 43 11.66 14.27 10.30
N PHE A 44 11.28 13.44 9.34
CA PHE A 44 10.02 13.59 8.62
C PHE A 44 8.81 13.49 9.56
N SER A 45 8.80 12.49 10.46
CA SER A 45 7.74 12.30 11.45
C SER A 45 7.61 13.50 12.39
N GLU A 46 8.72 14.05 12.84
CA GLU A 46 8.75 15.25 13.70
C GLU A 46 8.21 16.47 12.96
N ASN A 47 8.63 16.66 11.70
CA ASN A 47 8.09 17.74 10.85
C ASN A 47 6.58 17.59 10.62
N MET A 48 6.08 16.37 10.45
CA MET A 48 4.65 16.10 10.30
C MET A 48 3.87 16.35 11.60
N LYS A 49 4.43 15.99 12.76
CA LYS A 49 3.82 16.31 14.07
C LYS A 49 3.74 17.83 14.27
N TRP A 50 4.84 18.53 13.97
CA TRP A 50 4.89 19.99 14.03
C TRP A 50 3.87 20.63 13.10
N HIS A 51 3.78 20.16 11.85
CA HIS A 51 2.80 20.59 10.86
C HIS A 51 1.36 20.42 11.37
N ASN A 52 1.03 19.23 11.90
CA ASN A 52 -0.31 18.94 12.41
C ASN A 52 -0.66 19.75 13.67
N ALA A 53 0.34 20.07 14.49
CA ALA A 53 0.16 20.88 15.70
C ALA A 53 0.00 22.37 15.40
N ASN A 54 0.64 22.88 14.34
CA ASN A 54 0.71 24.32 14.05
C ASN A 54 -0.22 24.77 12.93
N ILE A 55 -0.68 23.84 12.06
CA ILE A 55 -1.63 24.17 10.99
C ILE A 55 -3.05 23.80 11.45
N PRO A 56 -3.95 24.76 11.56
CA PRO A 56 -5.32 24.49 12.00
C PRO A 56 -6.00 23.39 11.15
N PRO A 57 -6.60 22.36 11.77
CA PRO A 57 -7.15 21.21 11.06
C PRO A 57 -8.34 21.51 10.16
N ASP A 58 -8.94 22.70 10.28
CA ASP A 58 -10.17 23.02 9.55
C ASP A 58 -10.15 24.42 8.91
N ARG A 59 -9.71 24.48 7.65
CA ARG A 59 -9.87 25.69 6.81
C ARG A 59 -11.33 26.16 6.73
N ARG A 60 -12.31 25.27 6.90
CA ARG A 60 -13.73 25.59 6.89
C ARG A 60 -14.16 26.34 8.16
N LYS A 61 -13.49 26.08 9.28
CA LYS A 61 -13.75 26.82 10.52
C LYS A 61 -13.34 28.30 10.39
N ALA A 62 -12.19 28.55 9.74
CA ALA A 62 -11.75 29.91 9.39
C ALA A 62 -12.73 30.60 8.41
N MET A 63 -13.33 29.86 7.48
CA MET A 63 -14.34 30.41 6.55
C MET A 63 -15.72 30.68 7.23
N ARG A 64 -16.12 29.90 8.23
CA ARG A 64 -17.35 30.14 9.01
C ARG A 64 -17.21 31.38 9.90
N ILE A 65 -16.02 31.61 10.42
CA ILE A 65 -15.70 32.83 11.19
C ILE A 65 -15.83 34.07 10.30
N LYS A 66 -15.61 33.96 8.97
CA LYS A 66 -15.78 35.05 8.01
C LYS A 66 -17.16 35.62 8.00
N LYS A 67 -18.23 34.84 8.21
CA LYS A 67 -19.62 35.31 8.20
C LYS A 67 -20.02 36.05 9.49
N GLN A 68 -19.28 35.92 10.56
CA GLN A 68 -19.67 36.48 11.85
C GLN A 68 -18.88 37.72 12.31
N ILE A 69 -17.81 38.09 11.62
CA ILE A 69 -16.94 39.13 12.17
C ILE A 69 -16.25 39.95 11.06
N ASP A 70 -16.92 40.96 10.50
CA ASP A 70 -16.30 41.90 9.56
C ASP A 70 -15.16 42.72 10.16
N SER A 71 -15.11 42.89 11.49
CA SER A 71 -14.02 43.57 12.19
C SER A 71 -12.73 42.74 12.35
N LEU A 72 -12.79 41.43 12.13
CA LEU A 72 -11.64 40.51 12.26
C LEU A 72 -10.99 40.14 10.91
N THR A 73 -11.34 40.78 9.83
CA THR A 73 -10.80 40.48 8.50
C THR A 73 -9.28 40.57 8.48
N LYS A 74 -8.71 41.58 9.10
CA LYS A 74 -7.24 41.75 9.19
C LYS A 74 -6.56 40.65 10.00
N VAL A 75 -7.16 40.19 11.10
CA VAL A 75 -6.63 39.11 11.93
C VAL A 75 -6.72 37.79 11.18
N ARG A 76 -7.84 37.55 10.49
CA ARG A 76 -8.01 36.36 9.64
C ARG A 76 -6.97 36.32 8.52
N ASP A 77 -6.77 37.43 7.80
CA ASP A 77 -5.84 37.48 6.67
C ASP A 77 -4.40 37.28 7.15
N SER A 78 -4.04 37.82 8.31
CA SER A 78 -2.75 37.56 8.96
C SER A 78 -2.58 36.09 9.36
N LEU A 79 -3.61 35.47 9.95
CA LEU A 79 -3.61 34.07 10.34
C LEU A 79 -3.55 33.14 9.11
N MET A 80 -4.26 33.47 8.03
CA MET A 80 -4.19 32.71 6.79
C MET A 80 -2.81 32.80 6.16
N HIS A 81 -2.23 34.01 6.10
CA HIS A 81 -0.87 34.18 5.59
C HIS A 81 0.17 33.43 6.44
N TYR A 82 0.00 33.44 7.76
CA TYR A 82 0.84 32.64 8.67
C TYR A 82 0.70 31.15 8.40
N THR A 83 -0.55 30.66 8.26
CA THR A 83 -0.83 29.25 7.94
C THR A 83 -0.22 28.85 6.59
N ASP A 84 -0.36 29.68 5.57
CA ASP A 84 0.24 29.42 4.25
C ASP A 84 1.77 29.40 4.34
N SER A 85 2.37 30.26 5.13
CA SER A 85 3.83 30.24 5.39
C SER A 85 4.26 28.94 6.07
N LEU A 86 3.52 28.45 7.06
CA LEU A 86 3.80 27.17 7.72
C LEU A 86 3.67 25.97 6.76
N ILE A 87 2.68 26.02 5.87
CA ILE A 87 2.50 24.99 4.82
C ILE A 87 3.72 24.97 3.89
N VAL A 88 4.17 26.13 3.43
CA VAL A 88 5.36 26.24 2.56
C VAL A 88 6.60 25.69 3.25
N ILE A 89 6.83 26.04 4.53
CA ILE A 89 7.96 25.52 5.30
C ILE A 89 7.89 23.99 5.41
N SER A 90 6.72 23.45 5.75
CA SER A 90 6.50 22.02 5.86
C SER A 90 6.72 21.29 4.52
N ASP A 91 6.23 21.86 3.42
CA ASP A 91 6.39 21.29 2.09
C ASP A 91 7.86 21.29 1.62
N ASN A 92 8.58 22.38 1.90
CA ASN A 92 10.00 22.46 1.61
C ASN A 92 10.81 21.43 2.41
N ASN A 93 10.52 21.26 3.70
CA ASN A 93 11.17 20.24 4.53
C ASN A 93 10.87 18.83 4.02
N ARG A 94 9.61 18.53 3.67
CA ARG A 94 9.25 17.24 3.07
C ARG A 94 10.00 16.99 1.75
N LYS A 95 10.07 18.00 0.90
CA LYS A 95 10.81 17.89 -0.37
C LYS A 95 12.27 17.56 -0.10
N ARG A 96 12.94 18.33 0.77
CA ARG A 96 14.34 18.09 1.14
C ARG A 96 14.56 16.67 1.66
N ILE A 97 13.74 16.22 2.63
CA ILE A 97 13.85 14.87 3.21
C ILE A 97 13.63 13.79 2.13
N ASN A 98 12.67 13.98 1.25
CA ASN A 98 12.44 13.03 0.15
C ASN A 98 13.62 13.00 -0.83
N ASP A 99 14.22 14.15 -1.13
CA ASP A 99 15.40 14.25 -1.98
C ASP A 99 16.60 13.54 -1.32
N ASP A 100 16.78 13.71 0.00
CA ASP A 100 17.82 13.03 0.78
C ASP A 100 17.62 11.51 0.80
N ILE A 101 16.37 11.03 0.99
CA ILE A 101 16.02 9.61 0.92
C ILE A 101 16.29 9.04 -0.48
N ASN A 102 15.96 9.78 -1.54
CA ASN A 102 16.19 9.35 -2.91
C ASN A 102 17.68 9.30 -3.23
N SER A 103 18.47 10.27 -2.74
CA SER A 103 19.93 10.25 -2.85
C SER A 103 20.51 9.03 -2.14
N LEU A 104 20.07 8.78 -0.88
CA LEU A 104 20.50 7.62 -0.11
C LEU A 104 20.23 6.29 -0.85
N ARG A 105 19.04 6.12 -1.42
CA ARG A 105 18.72 4.94 -2.23
C ARG A 105 19.67 4.81 -3.41
N LYS A 106 19.92 5.91 -4.13
CA LYS A 106 20.80 5.95 -5.30
C LYS A 106 22.24 5.59 -4.94
N ASP A 107 22.72 6.01 -3.78
CA ASP A 107 24.09 5.74 -3.34
C ASP A 107 24.30 4.28 -2.90
N TYR A 108 23.25 3.64 -2.40
CA TYR A 108 23.36 2.32 -1.75
C TYR A 108 22.72 1.16 -2.51
N TYR A 109 21.83 1.36 -3.50
CA TYR A 109 21.09 0.26 -4.13
C TYR A 109 22.00 -0.83 -4.72
N ALA A 110 23.18 -0.46 -5.18
CA ALA A 110 24.10 -1.39 -5.82
C ALA A 110 24.76 -2.37 -4.84
N VAL A 111 24.84 -2.01 -3.55
CA VAL A 111 25.60 -2.74 -2.51
C VAL A 111 24.75 -3.15 -1.30
N SER A 112 23.52 -2.66 -1.20
CA SER A 112 22.57 -2.94 -0.11
C SER A 112 21.27 -3.55 -0.65
N GLU A 113 20.88 -4.70 -0.08
CA GLU A 113 19.62 -5.37 -0.41
C GLU A 113 18.41 -4.55 0.04
N SER A 114 18.50 -3.91 1.22
CA SER A 114 17.45 -3.04 1.73
C SER A 114 17.23 -1.83 0.84
N ALA A 115 18.31 -1.19 0.38
CA ALA A 115 18.21 -0.06 -0.53
C ALA A 115 17.61 -0.46 -1.88
N LEU A 116 17.95 -1.63 -2.40
CA LEU A 116 17.34 -2.16 -3.62
C LEU A 116 15.87 -2.52 -3.41
N SER A 117 15.50 -3.03 -2.25
CA SER A 117 14.09 -3.28 -1.90
C SER A 117 13.27 -1.99 -1.87
N ASP A 118 13.85 -0.90 -1.37
CA ASP A 118 13.20 0.42 -1.42
C ASP A 118 13.08 0.95 -2.86
N VAL A 119 14.08 0.71 -3.73
CA VAL A 119 13.96 1.03 -5.16
C VAL A 119 12.84 0.21 -5.81
N TYR A 120 12.76 -1.09 -5.50
CA TYR A 120 11.69 -1.95 -6.01
C TYR A 120 10.32 -1.43 -5.60
N ARG A 121 10.15 -0.98 -4.37
CA ARG A 121 8.88 -0.42 -3.87
C ARG A 121 8.40 0.77 -4.69
N ILE A 122 9.32 1.62 -5.15
CA ILE A 122 9.01 2.81 -5.96
C ILE A 122 9.22 2.58 -7.48
N LYS A 123 9.33 1.34 -7.92
CA LYS A 123 9.66 0.95 -9.31
C LYS A 123 8.83 1.65 -10.38
N LYS A 124 7.57 1.93 -10.09
CA LYS A 124 6.66 2.62 -11.02
C LYS A 124 7.00 4.09 -11.26
N GLY A 125 7.78 4.71 -10.38
CA GLY A 125 8.32 6.06 -10.56
C GLY A 125 9.59 6.13 -11.41
N HIS A 126 10.11 4.98 -11.84
CA HIS A 126 11.31 4.88 -12.68
C HIS A 126 10.96 4.51 -14.12
N THR A 127 11.76 4.98 -15.08
CA THR A 127 11.69 4.47 -16.44
C THR A 127 12.28 3.05 -16.51
N ARG A 128 11.86 2.27 -17.51
CA ARG A 128 12.40 0.94 -17.78
C ARG A 128 13.94 0.96 -17.90
N ASP A 129 14.48 1.87 -18.69
CA ASP A 129 15.92 2.03 -18.88
C ASP A 129 16.66 2.33 -17.58
N SER A 130 16.03 3.12 -16.69
CA SER A 130 16.59 3.41 -15.35
C SER A 130 16.68 2.14 -14.50
N LEU A 131 15.63 1.33 -14.48
CA LEU A 131 15.60 0.08 -13.73
C LEU A 131 16.59 -0.94 -14.30
N GLU A 132 16.72 -1.04 -15.61
CA GLU A 132 17.72 -1.89 -16.29
C GLU A 132 19.16 -1.49 -15.92
N LYS A 133 19.47 -0.18 -15.91
CA LYS A 133 20.76 0.34 -15.44
C LYS A 133 21.02 0.02 -13.98
N ILE A 134 20.01 0.12 -13.13
CA ILE A 134 20.11 -0.27 -11.72
C ILE A 134 20.49 -1.75 -11.61
N LEU A 135 19.79 -2.65 -12.30
CA LEU A 135 20.10 -4.09 -12.32
C LEU A 135 21.51 -4.40 -12.82
N ALA A 136 21.96 -3.69 -13.86
CA ALA A 136 23.30 -3.88 -14.43
C ALA A 136 24.41 -3.54 -13.43
N ASN A 137 24.19 -2.57 -12.57
CA ASN A 137 25.19 -2.04 -11.62
C ASN A 137 25.21 -2.73 -10.27
N LEU A 138 24.36 -3.75 -10.03
CA LEU A 138 24.31 -4.46 -8.75
C LEU A 138 25.60 -5.25 -8.48
N SER A 139 26.07 -5.19 -7.24
CA SER A 139 27.14 -6.07 -6.75
C SER A 139 26.73 -7.54 -6.87
N PRO A 140 27.69 -8.49 -6.96
CA PRO A 140 27.38 -9.91 -7.08
C PRO A 140 26.49 -10.45 -5.96
N LYS A 141 26.61 -9.90 -4.75
CA LYS A 141 25.76 -10.27 -3.60
C LYS A 141 24.33 -9.78 -3.80
N VAL A 142 24.14 -8.48 -4.07
CA VAL A 142 22.80 -7.87 -4.20
C VAL A 142 22.06 -8.38 -5.44
N ARG A 143 22.79 -8.72 -6.51
CA ARG A 143 22.22 -9.32 -7.73
C ARG A 143 21.50 -10.66 -7.48
N LYS A 144 21.87 -11.38 -6.41
CA LYS A 144 21.24 -12.63 -6.00
C LYS A 144 20.06 -12.43 -5.05
N SER A 145 19.81 -11.22 -4.60
CA SER A 145 18.73 -10.91 -3.66
C SER A 145 17.35 -11.10 -4.28
N LYS A 146 16.36 -11.29 -3.43
CA LYS A 146 14.94 -11.38 -3.83
C LYS A 146 14.48 -10.10 -4.53
N ALA A 147 14.90 -8.93 -4.04
CA ALA A 147 14.57 -7.65 -4.66
C ALA A 147 15.08 -7.53 -6.10
N ALA A 148 16.31 -8.00 -6.38
CA ALA A 148 16.86 -8.04 -7.73
C ALA A 148 16.06 -8.98 -8.64
N GLN A 149 15.68 -10.16 -8.14
CA GLN A 149 14.83 -11.11 -8.88
C GLN A 149 13.47 -10.48 -9.20
N ARG A 150 12.82 -9.85 -8.22
CA ARG A 150 11.52 -9.19 -8.41
C ARG A 150 11.59 -8.02 -9.38
N LEU A 151 12.67 -7.23 -9.33
CA LEU A 151 12.87 -6.14 -10.27
C LEU A 151 13.05 -6.64 -11.70
N LYS A 152 13.79 -7.75 -11.88
CA LYS A 152 13.92 -8.42 -13.17
C LYS A 152 12.58 -8.96 -13.67
N GLU A 153 11.83 -9.64 -12.80
CA GLU A 153 10.48 -10.14 -13.13
C GLU A 153 9.55 -8.99 -13.52
N TYR A 154 9.56 -7.88 -12.80
CA TYR A 154 8.79 -6.68 -13.15
C TYR A 154 9.09 -6.16 -14.55
N LEU A 155 10.36 -6.20 -14.97
CA LEU A 155 10.77 -5.76 -16.30
C LEU A 155 10.43 -6.76 -17.42
N THR A 156 10.21 -8.03 -17.10
CA THR A 156 10.04 -9.09 -18.10
C THR A 156 8.65 -9.71 -18.14
N SER A 157 7.84 -9.53 -17.09
CA SER A 157 6.48 -10.08 -17.01
C SER A 157 5.47 -9.15 -17.67
N GLU A 158 4.49 -9.76 -18.32
CA GLU A 158 3.28 -9.06 -18.73
C GLU A 158 2.22 -9.23 -17.64
N PRO A 159 1.61 -8.15 -17.18
CA PRO A 159 0.53 -8.21 -16.20
C PRO A 159 -0.71 -8.90 -16.77
N LEU A 160 -1.45 -9.57 -15.91
CA LEU A 160 -2.75 -10.16 -16.26
C LEU A 160 -3.77 -9.07 -16.59
N LYS A 161 -4.69 -9.43 -17.47
CA LYS A 161 -5.81 -8.60 -17.94
C LYS A 161 -7.09 -9.42 -18.05
N ALA A 162 -8.18 -8.77 -18.30
CA ALA A 162 -9.46 -9.43 -18.59
C ALA A 162 -9.30 -10.42 -19.75
N GLY A 163 -9.85 -11.61 -19.58
CA GLY A 163 -9.73 -12.74 -20.51
C GLY A 163 -8.59 -13.72 -20.22
N ASP A 164 -7.59 -13.32 -19.42
CA ASP A 164 -6.53 -14.22 -18.99
C ASP A 164 -7.04 -15.18 -17.90
N ASN A 165 -6.35 -16.30 -17.71
CA ASN A 165 -6.65 -17.21 -16.62
C ASN A 165 -6.14 -16.64 -15.28
N LEU A 166 -6.87 -16.91 -14.20
CA LEU A 166 -6.43 -16.61 -12.85
C LEU A 166 -5.08 -17.25 -12.57
N TRP A 167 -4.16 -16.47 -12.05
CA TRP A 167 -2.89 -16.99 -11.54
C TRP A 167 -3.05 -17.45 -10.09
N GLU A 168 -3.07 -18.76 -9.87
CA GLU A 168 -3.13 -19.38 -8.55
C GLU A 168 -1.75 -19.30 -7.87
N PHE A 169 -1.54 -18.30 -7.05
CA PHE A 169 -0.26 -18.12 -6.35
C PHE A 169 -0.20 -18.87 -5.02
N THR A 170 1.00 -19.15 -4.55
CA THR A 170 1.19 -19.74 -3.22
C THR A 170 0.89 -18.69 -2.16
N CYS A 171 -0.10 -18.96 -1.33
CA CYS A 171 -0.48 -18.12 -0.20
C CYS A 171 -0.95 -18.97 0.98
N TYR A 172 -1.01 -18.36 2.15
CA TYR A 172 -1.29 -19.01 3.41
C TYR A 172 -2.45 -18.30 4.12
N THR A 173 -3.27 -19.08 4.79
CA THR A 173 -4.38 -18.63 5.64
C THR A 173 -3.89 -18.27 7.04
N LEU A 174 -4.77 -17.71 7.88
CA LEU A 174 -4.44 -17.28 9.25
C LEU A 174 -3.96 -18.42 10.16
N ASP A 175 -4.28 -19.66 9.86
CA ASP A 175 -3.81 -20.83 10.58
C ASP A 175 -2.47 -21.40 10.05
N GLY A 176 -1.84 -20.70 9.10
CA GLY A 176 -0.55 -21.07 8.51
C GLY A 176 -0.62 -22.15 7.47
N LYS A 177 -1.81 -22.63 7.11
CA LYS A 177 -1.96 -23.63 6.07
C LYS A 177 -1.92 -22.97 4.69
N LYS A 178 -1.37 -23.70 3.72
CA LYS A 178 -1.42 -23.29 2.33
C LYS A 178 -2.87 -23.22 1.86
N PHE A 179 -3.25 -22.10 1.25
CA PHE A 179 -4.57 -21.94 0.66
C PHE A 179 -4.78 -22.93 -0.48
N ASN A 180 -5.92 -23.58 -0.48
CA ASN A 180 -6.27 -24.58 -1.51
C ASN A 180 -7.12 -23.98 -2.60
N TRP A 181 -6.49 -23.48 -3.67
CA TRP A 181 -7.19 -22.92 -4.82
C TRP A 181 -8.21 -23.87 -5.46
N LYS A 182 -8.04 -25.19 -5.32
CA LYS A 182 -9.01 -26.17 -5.85
C LYS A 182 -10.41 -26.00 -5.24
N SER A 183 -10.50 -25.48 -4.01
CA SER A 183 -11.80 -25.22 -3.36
C SER A 183 -12.56 -24.04 -3.97
N ALA A 184 -11.88 -23.17 -4.71
CA ALA A 184 -12.44 -22.03 -5.41
C ALA A 184 -12.72 -22.29 -6.89
N ARG A 185 -12.21 -23.40 -7.46
CA ARG A 185 -12.45 -23.75 -8.88
C ARG A 185 -13.92 -24.03 -9.16
N GLY A 186 -14.40 -23.60 -10.30
CA GLY A 186 -15.80 -23.72 -10.68
C GLY A 186 -16.72 -22.71 -9.99
N LYS A 187 -16.15 -21.77 -9.24
CA LYS A 187 -16.88 -20.69 -8.58
C LYS A 187 -16.43 -19.33 -9.08
N ARG A 188 -17.31 -18.36 -9.02
CA ARG A 188 -16.94 -16.95 -9.19
C ARG A 188 -16.08 -16.51 -8.02
N ILE A 189 -14.96 -15.84 -8.30
CA ILE A 189 -14.01 -15.43 -7.25
C ILE A 189 -13.89 -13.92 -7.28
N PHE A 190 -13.98 -13.31 -6.11
CA PHE A 190 -13.68 -11.91 -5.88
C PHE A 190 -12.46 -11.79 -4.94
N ILE A 191 -11.39 -11.18 -5.44
CA ILE A 191 -10.17 -10.96 -4.66
C ILE A 191 -10.01 -9.47 -4.43
N ILE A 192 -9.77 -9.06 -3.20
CA ILE A 192 -9.29 -7.71 -2.86
C ILE A 192 -7.82 -7.81 -2.50
N LEU A 193 -6.99 -7.08 -3.24
CA LEU A 193 -5.55 -7.00 -3.03
C LEU A 193 -5.26 -5.74 -2.19
N ASP A 194 -5.04 -5.93 -0.89
CA ASP A 194 -4.71 -4.88 0.09
C ASP A 194 -5.66 -3.66 0.14
N GLY A 195 -5.26 -2.63 0.87
CA GLY A 195 -5.92 -1.33 0.87
C GLY A 195 -7.17 -1.24 1.72
N TYR A 196 -7.31 -2.11 2.71
CA TYR A 196 -8.44 -2.11 3.64
C TYR A 196 -8.56 -0.79 4.42
N ASP A 197 -7.45 -0.08 4.57
CA ASP A 197 -7.35 1.25 5.15
C ASP A 197 -7.64 2.39 4.15
N CYS A 198 -7.56 2.11 2.84
CA CYS A 198 -7.75 3.12 1.80
C CYS A 198 -9.22 3.37 1.42
N MET A 199 -10.14 2.50 1.77
CA MET A 199 -11.57 2.56 1.36
C MET A 199 -12.40 3.60 2.11
N GLY A 200 -11.90 4.83 2.18
CA GLY A 200 -12.56 5.89 2.95
C GLY A 200 -12.36 5.79 4.45
N SER A 201 -11.57 4.83 4.87
CA SER A 201 -11.32 4.44 6.24
C SER A 201 -10.37 5.37 7.00
N HIS A 202 -9.77 6.33 6.34
CA HIS A 202 -8.85 7.29 7.00
C HIS A 202 -9.45 8.02 8.20
N MET A 203 -10.74 7.91 8.36
CA MET A 203 -11.45 8.45 9.53
C MET A 203 -12.09 7.37 10.39
N ASN A 204 -12.19 6.12 9.89
CA ASN A 204 -12.79 5.02 10.63
C ASN A 204 -12.32 3.65 10.06
N PRO A 205 -11.40 2.94 10.74
CA PRO A 205 -10.94 1.60 10.35
C PRO A 205 -12.07 0.57 10.23
N LEU A 206 -13.20 0.83 10.88
CA LEU A 206 -14.39 -0.02 10.81
C LEU A 206 -15.22 0.24 9.54
N ALA A 207 -14.91 1.26 8.74
CA ALA A 207 -15.72 1.63 7.57
C ALA A 207 -15.75 0.50 6.54
N PHE A 208 -14.63 -0.13 6.22
CA PHE A 208 -14.62 -1.26 5.30
C PHE A 208 -15.39 -2.46 5.88
N LYS A 209 -15.13 -2.82 7.13
CA LYS A 209 -15.83 -3.91 7.83
C LYS A 209 -17.34 -3.69 7.80
N ASN A 210 -17.78 -2.48 8.15
CA ASN A 210 -19.20 -2.14 8.17
C ASN A 210 -19.80 -2.15 6.76
N TYR A 211 -19.06 -1.61 5.78
CA TYR A 211 -19.49 -1.60 4.39
C TYR A 211 -19.61 -3.03 3.85
N TYR A 212 -18.57 -3.85 4.03
CA TYR A 212 -18.60 -5.25 3.59
C TYR A 212 -19.75 -6.03 4.24
N LYS A 213 -19.91 -5.92 5.55
CA LYS A 213 -20.99 -6.58 6.29
C LYS A 213 -22.39 -6.14 5.87
N ASN A 214 -22.57 -4.86 5.62
CA ASN A 214 -23.90 -4.29 5.37
C ASN A 214 -24.31 -4.41 3.91
N GLU A 215 -23.37 -4.28 2.99
CA GLU A 215 -23.68 -4.15 1.56
C GLU A 215 -23.26 -5.39 0.74
N ILE A 216 -22.14 -6.03 1.07
CA ILE A 216 -21.60 -7.13 0.28
C ILE A 216 -22.03 -8.49 0.86
N GLU A 217 -21.79 -8.71 2.15
CA GLU A 217 -22.06 -10.01 2.79
C GLU A 217 -23.51 -10.46 2.60
N LYS A 218 -24.45 -9.53 2.68
CA LYS A 218 -25.87 -9.82 2.47
C LYS A 218 -26.16 -10.33 1.05
N LYS A 219 -25.42 -9.82 0.07
CA LYS A 219 -25.60 -10.19 -1.36
C LYS A 219 -24.97 -11.53 -1.69
N VAL A 220 -23.86 -11.88 -1.03
CA VAL A 220 -23.10 -13.10 -1.31
C VAL A 220 -23.39 -14.23 -0.33
N LYS A 221 -24.02 -13.92 0.81
CA LYS A 221 -24.36 -14.91 1.83
C LYS A 221 -25.31 -15.97 1.27
N GLY A 222 -24.84 -17.22 1.24
CA GLY A 222 -25.59 -18.35 0.73
C GLY A 222 -25.37 -18.65 -0.76
N LEU A 223 -24.56 -17.87 -1.47
CA LEU A 223 -24.12 -18.24 -2.81
C LEU A 223 -23.11 -19.39 -2.72
N SER A 224 -23.48 -20.56 -3.22
CA SER A 224 -22.58 -21.74 -3.24
C SER A 224 -21.51 -21.64 -4.32
N ASP A 225 -21.71 -20.78 -5.30
CA ASP A 225 -20.89 -20.58 -6.50
C ASP A 225 -20.00 -19.32 -6.41
N PHE A 226 -19.83 -18.75 -5.20
CA PHE A 226 -19.06 -17.54 -4.98
C PHE A 226 -18.01 -17.72 -3.88
N VAL A 227 -16.84 -17.13 -4.07
CA VAL A 227 -15.74 -17.09 -3.08
C VAL A 227 -15.19 -15.69 -3.00
N PHE A 228 -15.10 -15.15 -1.79
CA PHE A 228 -14.36 -13.92 -1.48
C PHE A 228 -13.00 -14.25 -0.89
N ILE A 229 -11.94 -13.63 -1.40
CA ILE A 229 -10.56 -13.83 -0.96
C ILE A 229 -9.95 -12.47 -0.62
N PRO A 230 -9.93 -12.07 0.65
CA PRO A 230 -9.13 -10.93 1.10
C PRO A 230 -7.64 -11.30 1.07
N TYR A 231 -6.82 -10.53 0.36
CA TYR A 231 -5.38 -10.69 0.33
C TYR A 231 -4.68 -9.57 1.09
N PHE A 232 -3.70 -9.93 1.90
CA PHE A 232 -2.84 -9.02 2.66
C PHE A 232 -1.39 -9.17 2.21
N SER A 233 -0.76 -8.07 1.83
CA SER A 233 0.67 -8.02 1.44
C SER A 233 1.55 -7.95 2.68
N GLU A 234 1.63 -9.06 3.41
CA GLU A 234 2.39 -9.15 4.66
C GLU A 234 3.55 -10.16 4.55
N ASP A 235 4.63 -9.89 5.27
CA ASP A 235 5.79 -10.78 5.39
C ASP A 235 5.98 -11.30 6.82
N ASN A 236 5.10 -10.87 7.73
CA ASN A 236 5.10 -11.25 9.14
C ASN A 236 3.74 -11.84 9.52
N TYR A 237 3.76 -13.08 9.98
CA TYR A 237 2.56 -13.83 10.27
C TYR A 237 1.73 -13.23 11.42
N GLU A 238 2.38 -12.76 12.48
CA GLU A 238 1.68 -12.14 13.60
C GLU A 238 1.07 -10.78 13.19
N LYS A 239 1.75 -10.04 12.31
CA LYS A 239 1.20 -8.82 11.74
C LYS A 239 0.00 -9.13 10.86
N PHE A 240 0.07 -10.16 10.01
CA PHE A 240 -1.04 -10.60 9.18
C PHE A 240 -2.29 -10.91 10.00
N LYS A 241 -2.14 -11.69 11.09
CA LYS A 241 -3.26 -11.98 12.00
C LYS A 241 -3.86 -10.72 12.62
N LYS A 242 -2.97 -9.85 13.14
CA LYS A 242 -3.39 -8.61 13.78
C LYS A 242 -4.14 -7.69 12.82
N ASP A 243 -3.64 -7.56 11.60
CA ASP A 243 -4.26 -6.68 10.61
C ASP A 243 -5.59 -7.28 10.12
N ALA A 244 -5.66 -8.60 9.90
CA ALA A 244 -6.90 -9.28 9.55
C ALA A 244 -7.98 -9.11 10.64
N ASP A 245 -7.61 -9.17 11.91
CA ASP A 245 -8.52 -8.92 13.02
C ASP A 245 -8.95 -7.45 13.08
N TYR A 246 -7.98 -6.54 12.98
CA TYR A 246 -8.21 -5.10 13.03
C TYR A 246 -9.19 -4.63 11.94
N TYR A 247 -9.02 -5.14 10.70
CA TYR A 247 -9.91 -4.83 9.59
C TYR A 247 -11.17 -5.71 9.56
N GLY A 248 -11.32 -6.66 10.48
CA GLY A 248 -12.48 -7.54 10.60
C GLY A 248 -12.60 -8.54 9.46
N MET A 249 -11.46 -8.94 8.89
CA MET A 249 -11.38 -9.88 7.77
C MET A 249 -11.16 -11.33 8.23
N THR A 250 -10.98 -11.59 9.52
CA THR A 250 -10.70 -12.92 10.08
C THR A 250 -11.75 -13.95 9.69
N GLU A 251 -13.02 -13.58 9.67
CA GLU A 251 -14.14 -14.48 9.33
C GLU A 251 -14.19 -14.87 7.83
N TYR A 252 -13.48 -14.14 6.96
CA TYR A 252 -13.44 -14.39 5.50
C TYR A 252 -12.23 -15.20 5.07
N ASN A 253 -11.50 -15.78 6.02
CA ASN A 253 -10.33 -16.60 5.77
C ASN A 253 -9.30 -15.93 4.84
N PRO A 254 -8.79 -14.76 5.22
CA PRO A 254 -7.87 -14.00 4.38
C PRO A 254 -6.58 -14.76 4.12
N VAL A 255 -5.89 -14.36 3.05
CA VAL A 255 -4.64 -14.99 2.64
C VAL A 255 -3.50 -13.97 2.50
N SER A 256 -2.26 -14.44 2.66
CA SER A 256 -1.04 -13.72 2.34
C SER A 256 -0.03 -14.65 1.71
N ASP A 257 0.75 -14.17 0.75
CA ASP A 257 1.88 -14.92 0.20
C ASP A 257 3.13 -14.86 1.10
N MET A 258 3.08 -14.10 2.18
CA MET A 258 4.15 -13.87 3.15
C MET A 258 5.42 -13.28 2.52
N GLU A 259 5.28 -12.56 1.42
CA GLU A 259 6.37 -11.91 0.70
C GLU A 259 6.41 -10.39 0.90
N GLY A 260 5.35 -9.81 1.48
CA GLY A 260 5.25 -8.40 1.78
C GLY A 260 5.44 -7.54 0.54
N GLN A 261 6.25 -6.51 0.67
CA GLN A 261 6.54 -5.59 -0.44
C GLN A 261 7.27 -6.22 -1.63
N LEU A 262 7.81 -7.43 -1.46
CA LEU A 262 8.45 -8.19 -2.54
C LEU A 262 7.51 -9.25 -3.14
N SER A 263 6.21 -9.12 -2.90
CA SER A 263 5.20 -10.00 -3.46
C SER A 263 5.21 -9.98 -4.99
N LYS A 264 5.09 -11.17 -5.57
CA LYS A 264 4.92 -11.32 -7.02
C LYS A 264 3.49 -10.96 -7.46
N VAL A 265 2.54 -10.97 -6.54
CA VAL A 265 1.15 -10.55 -6.76
C VAL A 265 1.09 -9.14 -7.34
N ASP A 266 1.91 -8.22 -6.81
CA ASP A 266 2.01 -6.84 -7.29
C ASP A 266 2.43 -6.72 -8.75
N ILE A 267 3.28 -7.63 -9.23
CA ILE A 267 3.75 -7.65 -10.61
C ILE A 267 2.68 -8.22 -11.51
N ILE A 268 2.18 -9.40 -11.16
CA ILE A 268 1.27 -10.19 -12.00
C ILE A 268 -0.08 -9.52 -12.16
N TYR A 269 -0.62 -8.92 -11.09
CA TYR A 269 -1.88 -8.18 -11.15
C TYR A 269 -1.71 -6.68 -11.40
N ASN A 270 -0.47 -6.22 -11.64
CA ASN A 270 -0.13 -4.81 -11.86
C ASN A 270 -0.73 -3.87 -10.80
N VAL A 271 -0.53 -4.19 -9.53
CA VAL A 271 -1.10 -3.41 -8.41
C VAL A 271 -0.60 -1.97 -8.47
N THR A 272 -1.37 -1.08 -9.07
CA THR A 272 -1.01 0.34 -9.26
C THR A 272 -1.50 1.24 -8.15
N ALA A 273 -2.54 0.80 -7.47
CA ALA A 273 -3.15 1.47 -6.32
C ALA A 273 -3.75 0.40 -5.42
N THR A 274 -4.03 0.70 -4.19
CA THR A 274 -4.75 -0.18 -3.27
C THR A 274 -6.05 0.48 -2.82
N PRO A 275 -7.14 -0.28 -2.70
CA PRO A 275 -7.25 -1.70 -3.08
C PRO A 275 -7.25 -1.90 -4.60
N MET A 276 -6.79 -3.08 -5.05
CA MET A 276 -7.10 -3.59 -6.38
C MET A 276 -8.13 -4.71 -6.24
N CYS A 277 -9.10 -4.74 -7.14
CA CYS A 277 -10.13 -5.77 -7.16
C CYS A 277 -9.98 -6.66 -8.39
N VAL A 278 -10.00 -7.97 -8.19
CA VAL A 278 -9.95 -8.97 -9.26
C VAL A 278 -11.24 -9.78 -9.25
N TYR A 279 -11.93 -9.77 -10.36
CA TYR A 279 -13.18 -10.52 -10.58
C TYR A 279 -12.91 -11.68 -11.52
N VAL A 280 -13.20 -12.92 -11.09
CA VAL A 280 -12.89 -14.12 -11.84
C VAL A 280 -14.17 -14.95 -12.08
N ASN A 281 -14.43 -15.30 -13.31
CA ASN A 281 -15.56 -16.13 -13.69
C ASN A 281 -15.40 -17.58 -13.18
N ALA A 282 -16.48 -18.34 -13.16
CA ALA A 282 -16.48 -19.72 -12.69
C ALA A 282 -15.57 -20.65 -13.53
N ASP A 283 -15.31 -20.31 -14.78
CA ASP A 283 -14.38 -21.03 -15.66
C ASP A 283 -12.90 -20.73 -15.37
N GLY A 284 -12.62 -19.79 -14.43
CA GLY A 284 -11.28 -19.37 -14.05
C GLY A 284 -10.71 -18.22 -14.86
N THR A 285 -11.46 -17.65 -15.81
CA THR A 285 -11.03 -16.47 -16.57
C THR A 285 -11.25 -15.17 -15.77
N ILE A 286 -10.32 -14.26 -15.86
CA ILE A 286 -10.44 -12.93 -15.26
C ILE A 286 -11.48 -12.12 -16.04
N LYS A 287 -12.54 -11.71 -15.37
CA LYS A 287 -13.55 -10.81 -15.93
C LYS A 287 -13.07 -9.37 -15.94
N ALA A 288 -12.50 -8.92 -14.82
CA ALA A 288 -12.00 -7.55 -14.67
C ALA A 288 -10.93 -7.48 -13.58
N ILE A 289 -10.05 -6.48 -13.73
CA ILE A 289 -9.13 -6.02 -12.69
C ILE A 289 -9.35 -4.50 -12.58
N THR A 290 -9.74 -4.01 -11.41
CA THR A 290 -10.05 -2.59 -11.19
C THR A 290 -9.19 -2.00 -10.07
N ALA A 291 -8.80 -0.73 -10.23
CA ALA A 291 -8.17 0.04 -9.16
C ALA A 291 -9.26 0.74 -8.35
N GLY A 292 -9.22 0.55 -7.03
CA GLY A 292 -10.31 0.94 -6.14
C GLY A 292 -11.40 -0.14 -6.08
N PHE A 293 -12.26 0.00 -5.09
CA PHE A 293 -13.45 -0.81 -4.95
C PHE A 293 -14.70 0.04 -5.18
N GLU A 294 -15.47 -0.35 -6.18
CA GLU A 294 -16.78 0.24 -6.46
C GLU A 294 -17.87 -0.81 -6.23
N PRO A 295 -18.88 -0.51 -5.41
CA PRO A 295 -19.98 -1.43 -5.14
C PRO A 295 -20.67 -1.96 -6.38
N LYS A 296 -20.84 -1.08 -7.36
CA LYS A 296 -21.49 -1.40 -8.62
C LYS A 296 -20.74 -2.48 -9.41
N ASP A 297 -19.41 -2.45 -9.41
CA ASP A 297 -18.62 -3.45 -10.14
C ASP A 297 -18.87 -4.86 -9.58
N LEU A 298 -19.00 -4.98 -8.25
CA LEU A 298 -19.33 -6.27 -7.64
C LEU A 298 -20.79 -6.67 -7.89
N GLU A 299 -21.73 -5.74 -7.84
CA GLU A 299 -23.14 -6.01 -8.19
C GLU A 299 -23.28 -6.49 -9.63
N ASP A 300 -22.65 -5.80 -10.56
CA ASP A 300 -22.63 -6.19 -11.98
C ASP A 300 -21.97 -7.55 -12.19
N PHE A 301 -20.93 -7.87 -11.39
CA PHE A 301 -20.29 -9.18 -11.42
C PHE A 301 -21.18 -10.29 -10.86
N LEU A 302 -21.93 -10.03 -9.80
CA LEU A 302 -22.83 -11.00 -9.18
C LEU A 302 -24.08 -11.25 -10.01
N ASN A 303 -24.56 -10.24 -10.74
CA ASN A 303 -25.78 -10.33 -11.58
C ASN A 303 -25.48 -10.84 -13.01
N TYR A 304 -24.22 -11.09 -13.35
CA TYR A 304 -23.84 -11.59 -14.67
C TYR A 304 -24.06 -13.11 -14.71
N GLU A 305 -24.99 -13.55 -15.57
CA GLU A 305 -25.25 -14.97 -15.91
C GLU A 305 -24.23 -15.52 -16.91
#